data_f7e8c9ce684c0f9715e9c2fbf7256245
#
_entry.id   f7e8c9ce684c0f9715e9c2fbf7256245
#
_cell.length_a   1.000
_cell.length_b   1.000
_cell.length_c   1.000
_cell.angle_alpha   90.00
_cell.angle_beta   90.00
_cell.angle_gamma   90.00
#
_symmetry.space_group_name_H-M   'P 1'
#
loop_
_entity.id
_entity.type
_entity.pdbx_description
1 polymer ?
#
loop_
_entity_poly.entity_id
_entity_poly.type
_entity_poly.pdbx_seq_one_letter_code
_entity_poly.pdbx_strand_id
1 'polypeptide(L)'
;MNEKHQFDLSFNRRITRPAYPQLNPIVYVVDHTFHETGNKDLNPEVTDKFELNYTFHKKKGHFTAGIYFSSTKDYITQVTHLASPENLVLTYANGERDRQVGVTIDMGGSLFPWFSMTRAFTLFYTRTSGIYNGMSLHTEDVGFSTNSTITVKFDKHTEADVFLNLVSAIDRPQFKLRPVTYGNVTLKRRFMQGRLTASITLTDVLNSDKWRSFSRNNTVYTLQNYSKGETRKLFLGLTYNFNSFQMNKKMQPKSGTEDNSHIRLGQ
;
A
#
# COMPACT_ATOMS: atom_id res chain seq x y z
N MET A 1 2.20 7.33 32.81
CA MET A 1 2.07 6.25 31.80
C MET A 1 3.39 5.51 31.78
N ASN A 2 3.36 4.20 31.75
CA ASN A 2 4.59 3.41 31.71
C ASN A 2 5.18 3.54 30.29
N GLU A 3 6.49 3.84 30.13
CA GLU A 3 7.16 4.05 28.83
C GLU A 3 7.02 2.89 27.83
N LYS A 4 6.45 1.78 28.27
CA LYS A 4 6.24 0.58 27.45
C LYS A 4 4.89 0.52 26.75
N HIS A 5 3.92 1.31 27.19
CA HIS A 5 2.54 1.27 26.71
C HIS A 5 2.13 2.64 26.21
N GLN A 6 1.72 2.73 24.97
CA GLN A 6 1.27 3.98 24.36
C GLN A 6 -0.09 3.76 23.71
N PHE A 7 -0.99 4.72 23.92
CA PHE A 7 -2.26 4.84 23.20
C PHE A 7 -2.20 6.10 22.35
N ASP A 8 -2.65 5.99 21.13
CA ASP A 8 -2.74 7.09 20.18
C ASP A 8 -4.14 7.09 19.57
N LEU A 9 -4.82 8.24 19.68
CA LEU A 9 -6.11 8.50 19.05
C LEU A 9 -5.93 9.64 18.06
N SER A 10 -6.27 9.41 16.83
CA SER A 10 -6.13 10.40 15.76
C SER A 10 -7.39 10.56 14.94
N PHE A 11 -7.63 11.78 14.46
CA PHE A 11 -8.60 12.12 13.44
C PHE A 11 -7.90 12.87 12.33
N ASN A 12 -8.19 12.49 11.10
CA ASN A 12 -7.63 13.12 9.91
C ASN A 12 -8.72 13.36 8.88
N ARG A 13 -8.77 14.58 8.32
CA ARG A 13 -9.56 14.90 7.12
C ARG A 13 -8.63 15.24 5.98
N ARG A 14 -8.77 14.52 4.88
CA ARG A 14 -7.94 14.68 3.70
C ARG A 14 -8.79 14.90 2.46
N ILE A 15 -8.32 15.81 1.58
CA ILE A 15 -8.88 16.03 0.24
C ILE A 15 -7.90 15.44 -0.77
N THR A 16 -8.40 14.53 -1.63
CA THR A 16 -7.65 13.96 -2.74
C THR A 16 -8.25 14.47 -4.04
N ARG A 17 -7.45 15.22 -4.80
CA ARG A 17 -7.88 15.71 -6.12
C ARG A 17 -7.74 14.62 -7.17
N PRO A 18 -8.63 14.59 -8.18
CA PRO A 18 -8.46 13.70 -9.32
C PRO A 18 -7.09 13.90 -9.97
N ALA A 19 -6.46 12.84 -10.40
CA ALA A 19 -5.21 12.88 -11.15
C ALA A 19 -5.47 13.34 -12.60
N TYR A 20 -4.48 13.94 -13.25
CA TYR A 20 -4.61 14.42 -14.63
C TYR A 20 -5.18 13.37 -15.61
N PRO A 21 -4.71 12.10 -15.62
CA PRO A 21 -5.28 11.08 -16.50
C PRO A 21 -6.77 10.79 -16.24
N GLN A 22 -7.24 10.98 -14.99
CA GLN A 22 -8.64 10.77 -14.63
C GLN A 22 -9.54 11.90 -15.15
N LEU A 23 -8.99 13.10 -15.33
CA LEU A 23 -9.71 14.28 -15.82
C LEU A 23 -9.60 14.46 -17.35
N ASN A 24 -8.60 13.88 -17.99
CA ASN A 24 -8.32 14.10 -19.40
C ASN A 24 -9.39 13.46 -20.29
N PRO A 25 -10.24 14.24 -21.02
CA PRO A 25 -11.32 13.71 -21.82
C PRO A 25 -10.88 13.14 -23.18
N ILE A 26 -9.57 13.13 -23.47
CA ILE A 26 -9.06 12.54 -24.71
C ILE A 26 -9.32 11.05 -24.70
N VAL A 27 -9.96 10.56 -25.76
CA VAL A 27 -10.23 9.14 -25.94
C VAL A 27 -8.95 8.44 -26.37
N TYR A 28 -8.52 7.47 -25.57
CA TYR A 28 -7.42 6.58 -25.89
C TYR A 28 -7.99 5.27 -26.43
N VAL A 29 -7.66 4.93 -27.67
CA VAL A 29 -8.09 3.69 -28.32
C VAL A 29 -7.12 2.59 -27.94
N VAL A 30 -7.57 1.65 -27.09
CA VAL A 30 -6.79 0.48 -26.71
C VAL A 30 -6.86 -0.59 -27.79
N ASP A 31 -8.09 -0.87 -28.26
CA ASP A 31 -8.36 -1.72 -29.43
C ASP A 31 -9.67 -1.29 -30.11
N HIS A 32 -10.15 -2.07 -31.10
CA HIS A 32 -11.36 -1.75 -31.88
C HIS A 32 -12.64 -1.71 -31.03
N THR A 33 -12.66 -2.39 -29.90
CA THR A 33 -13.85 -2.58 -29.05
C THR A 33 -13.69 -1.95 -27.66
N PHE A 34 -12.49 -1.49 -27.31
CA PHE A 34 -12.20 -0.98 -25.98
C PHE A 34 -11.45 0.35 -26.03
N HIS A 35 -12.08 1.36 -25.45
CA HIS A 35 -11.56 2.70 -25.36
C HIS A 35 -11.44 3.14 -23.90
N GLU A 36 -10.51 4.03 -23.61
CA GLU A 36 -10.34 4.67 -22.29
C GLU A 36 -10.45 6.18 -22.42
N THR A 37 -11.10 6.83 -21.46
CA THR A 37 -11.17 8.29 -21.38
C THR A 37 -11.28 8.74 -19.93
N GLY A 38 -10.77 9.92 -19.62
CA GLY A 38 -11.02 10.56 -18.34
C GLY A 38 -12.40 11.22 -18.28
N ASN A 39 -12.73 11.75 -17.11
CA ASN A 39 -13.95 12.50 -16.86
C ASN A 39 -13.59 13.86 -16.23
N LYS A 40 -13.79 14.93 -17.00
CA LYS A 40 -13.48 16.32 -16.58
C LYS A 40 -14.35 16.82 -15.42
N ASP A 41 -15.50 16.18 -15.18
CA ASP A 41 -16.50 16.59 -14.20
C ASP A 41 -16.33 15.90 -12.85
N LEU A 42 -15.17 15.27 -12.60
CA LEU A 42 -14.88 14.63 -11.32
C LEU A 42 -14.68 15.63 -10.18
N ASN A 43 -15.37 15.39 -9.09
CA ASN A 43 -15.16 16.09 -7.82
C ASN A 43 -13.97 15.49 -7.05
N PRO A 44 -13.28 16.30 -6.23
CA PRO A 44 -12.30 15.78 -5.28
C PRO A 44 -12.93 14.85 -4.24
N GLU A 45 -12.22 13.81 -3.86
CA GLU A 45 -12.59 12.95 -2.74
C GLU A 45 -12.32 13.66 -1.40
N VAL A 46 -13.21 13.48 -0.43
CA VAL A 46 -13.03 13.93 0.95
C VAL A 46 -13.08 12.72 1.87
N THR A 47 -11.96 12.41 2.51
CA THR A 47 -11.84 11.28 3.43
C THR A 47 -11.71 11.75 4.86
N ASP A 48 -12.60 11.29 5.73
CA ASP A 48 -12.51 11.38 7.18
C ASP A 48 -12.03 10.04 7.73
N LYS A 49 -10.99 10.07 8.56
CA LYS A 49 -10.41 8.86 9.16
C LYS A 49 -10.21 9.03 10.65
N PHE A 50 -10.70 8.07 11.42
CA PHE A 50 -10.49 7.92 12.86
C PHE A 50 -9.64 6.67 13.09
N GLU A 51 -8.65 6.78 13.95
CA GLU A 51 -7.76 5.68 14.30
C GLU A 51 -7.49 5.67 15.80
N LEU A 52 -7.55 4.49 16.39
CA LEU A 52 -7.10 4.22 17.75
C LEU A 52 -6.04 3.12 17.70
N ASN A 53 -4.84 3.45 18.14
CA ASN A 53 -3.71 2.53 18.17
C ASN A 53 -3.25 2.31 19.62
N TYR A 54 -2.91 1.07 19.92
CA TYR A 54 -2.19 0.68 21.11
C TYR A 54 -0.85 0.10 20.73
N THR A 55 0.22 0.65 21.28
CA THR A 55 1.59 0.18 21.04
C THR A 55 2.21 -0.31 22.32
N PHE A 56 2.79 -1.50 22.28
CA PHE A 56 3.59 -2.07 23.33
C PHE A 56 5.04 -2.19 22.87
N HIS A 57 5.93 -1.51 23.60
CA HIS A 57 7.37 -1.54 23.36
C HIS A 57 8.07 -2.55 24.26
N LYS A 58 8.87 -3.42 23.68
CA LYS A 58 9.74 -4.37 24.35
C LYS A 58 11.20 -4.03 23.98
N LYS A 59 12.18 -4.39 24.84
CA LYS A 59 13.61 -4.09 24.60
C LYS A 59 14.12 -4.47 23.19
N LYS A 60 13.54 -5.49 22.55
CA LYS A 60 13.97 -6.00 21.24
C LYS A 60 12.84 -6.04 20.21
N GLY A 61 11.78 -5.29 20.41
CA GLY A 61 10.66 -5.28 19.47
C GLY A 61 9.50 -4.40 19.89
N HIS A 62 8.51 -4.33 19.03
CA HIS A 62 7.25 -3.63 19.27
C HIS A 62 6.07 -4.48 18.79
N PHE A 63 4.91 -4.19 19.34
CA PHE A 63 3.61 -4.69 18.90
C PHE A 63 2.66 -3.52 18.89
N THR A 64 2.01 -3.27 17.77
CA THR A 64 0.96 -2.26 17.65
C THR A 64 -0.31 -2.94 17.17
N ALA A 65 -1.42 -2.72 17.85
CA ALA A 65 -2.75 -3.09 17.40
C ALA A 65 -3.58 -1.84 17.25
N GLY A 66 -4.28 -1.71 16.15
CA GLY A 66 -5.10 -0.55 15.84
C GLY A 66 -6.47 -0.93 15.29
N ILE A 67 -7.44 -0.06 15.52
CA ILE A 67 -8.73 -0.08 14.84
C ILE A 67 -8.88 1.25 14.12
N TYR A 68 -9.50 1.20 12.94
CA TYR A 68 -9.79 2.41 12.20
C TYR A 68 -11.15 2.37 11.54
N PHE A 69 -11.69 3.56 11.34
CA PHE A 69 -12.85 3.82 10.50
C PHE A 69 -12.51 4.94 9.53
N SER A 70 -12.80 4.74 8.25
CA SER A 70 -12.70 5.80 7.24
C SER A 70 -13.97 5.92 6.44
N SER A 71 -14.28 7.15 6.02
CA SER A 71 -15.41 7.46 5.16
C SER A 71 -14.97 8.45 4.10
N THR A 72 -14.99 8.02 2.84
CA THR A 72 -14.65 8.85 1.69
C THR A 72 -15.93 9.23 0.96
N LYS A 73 -16.19 10.52 0.88
CA LYS A 73 -17.27 11.11 0.07
C LYS A 73 -16.74 11.40 -1.32
N ASP A 74 -17.60 11.29 -2.33
CA ASP A 74 -17.27 11.51 -3.75
C ASP A 74 -16.07 10.66 -4.22
N TYR A 75 -15.97 9.39 -3.70
CA TYR A 75 -14.85 8.53 -4.04
C TYR A 75 -14.77 8.26 -5.55
N ILE A 76 -13.57 8.31 -6.11
CA ILE A 76 -13.34 8.13 -7.54
C ILE A 76 -13.13 6.65 -7.85
N THR A 77 -13.93 6.11 -8.74
CA THR A 77 -13.83 4.72 -9.19
C THR A 77 -13.83 4.63 -10.71
N GLN A 78 -13.19 3.59 -11.23
CA GLN A 78 -13.29 3.23 -12.63
C GLN A 78 -14.68 2.62 -12.90
N VAL A 79 -15.27 3.05 -14.00
CA VAL A 79 -16.54 2.52 -14.51
C VAL A 79 -16.39 2.18 -15.98
N THR A 80 -16.96 1.06 -16.38
CA THR A 80 -17.01 0.63 -17.77
C THR A 80 -18.46 0.54 -18.23
N HIS A 81 -18.74 1.08 -19.39
CA HIS A 81 -20.06 1.04 -19.98
C HIS A 81 -19.99 0.82 -21.49
N LEU A 82 -21.07 0.35 -22.09
CA LEU A 82 -21.19 0.28 -23.54
C LEU A 82 -21.55 1.66 -24.09
N ALA A 83 -20.70 2.21 -24.93
CA ALA A 83 -21.00 3.41 -25.71
C ALA A 83 -21.78 3.07 -26.99
N SER A 84 -21.57 1.87 -27.54
CA SER A 84 -22.32 1.27 -28.63
C SER A 84 -22.31 -0.27 -28.46
N PRO A 85 -23.09 -1.05 -29.23
CA PRO A 85 -23.13 -2.50 -29.11
C PRO A 85 -21.75 -3.20 -29.22
N GLU A 86 -20.77 -2.54 -29.85
CA GLU A 86 -19.44 -3.09 -30.10
C GLU A 86 -18.33 -2.34 -29.34
N ASN A 87 -18.66 -1.23 -28.66
CA ASN A 87 -17.64 -0.40 -28.02
C ASN A 87 -17.83 -0.26 -26.52
N LEU A 88 -16.89 -0.78 -25.77
CA LEU A 88 -16.73 -0.56 -24.32
C LEU A 88 -15.88 0.68 -24.07
N VAL A 89 -16.34 1.51 -23.14
CA VAL A 89 -15.58 2.67 -22.68
C VAL A 89 -15.31 2.54 -21.19
N LEU A 90 -14.06 2.57 -20.82
CA LEU A 90 -13.59 2.71 -19.43
C LEU A 90 -13.41 4.20 -19.14
N THR A 91 -14.02 4.66 -18.08
CA THR A 91 -13.88 6.03 -17.60
C THR A 91 -13.88 6.09 -16.07
N TYR A 92 -13.98 7.27 -15.50
CA TYR A 92 -14.00 7.48 -14.06
C TYR A 92 -15.31 8.17 -13.65
N ALA A 93 -15.79 7.83 -12.46
CA ALA A 93 -16.98 8.44 -11.88
C ALA A 93 -16.78 8.66 -10.37
N ASN A 94 -17.46 9.66 -9.82
CA ASN A 94 -17.61 9.75 -8.38
C ASN A 94 -18.73 8.81 -7.92
N GLY A 95 -18.39 7.92 -7.00
CA GLY A 95 -19.40 7.24 -6.18
C GLY A 95 -19.82 8.15 -5.03
N GLU A 96 -20.95 7.83 -4.41
CA GLU A 96 -21.48 8.63 -3.31
C GLU A 96 -20.59 8.53 -2.06
N ARG A 97 -20.28 7.30 -1.65
CA ARG A 97 -19.52 7.05 -0.42
C ARG A 97 -18.81 5.70 -0.42
N ASP A 98 -17.57 5.71 0.03
CA ASP A 98 -16.82 4.52 0.40
C ASP A 98 -16.53 4.56 1.91
N ARG A 99 -16.96 3.51 2.63
CA ARG A 99 -16.73 3.35 4.07
C ARG A 99 -15.88 2.12 4.30
N GLN A 100 -14.91 2.25 5.20
CA GLN A 100 -14.07 1.13 5.57
C GLN A 100 -13.87 1.11 7.09
N VAL A 101 -14.02 -0.05 7.69
CA VAL A 101 -13.65 -0.33 9.07
C VAL A 101 -12.63 -1.46 9.08
N GLY A 102 -11.60 -1.35 9.89
CA GLY A 102 -10.58 -2.38 9.91
C GLY A 102 -9.77 -2.43 11.19
N VAL A 103 -9.01 -3.52 11.27
CA VAL A 103 -8.05 -3.81 12.33
C VAL A 103 -6.68 -3.89 11.69
N THR A 104 -5.71 -3.24 12.31
CA THR A 104 -4.30 -3.29 11.92
C THR A 104 -3.48 -3.95 13.02
N ILE A 105 -2.54 -4.79 12.65
CA ILE A 105 -1.55 -5.37 13.55
C ILE A 105 -0.18 -5.17 12.92
N ASP A 106 0.68 -4.45 13.62
CA ASP A 106 2.08 -4.30 13.27
C ASP A 106 2.96 -4.86 14.39
N MET A 107 3.90 -5.69 14.03
CA MET A 107 4.84 -6.26 14.98
C MET A 107 6.24 -6.32 14.36
N GLY A 108 7.23 -6.05 15.18
CA GLY A 108 8.61 -6.14 14.75
C GLY A 108 9.55 -6.41 15.90
N GLY A 109 10.58 -7.20 15.61
CA GLY A 109 11.62 -7.46 16.61
C GLY A 109 12.43 -8.71 16.38
N SER A 110 13.42 -8.91 17.25
CA SER A 110 14.25 -10.09 17.28
C SER A 110 13.70 -11.07 18.32
N LEU A 111 13.21 -12.23 17.85
CA LEU A 111 12.77 -13.33 18.70
C LEU A 111 13.99 -14.09 19.27
N PHE A 112 15.02 -14.25 18.43
CA PHE A 112 16.31 -14.85 18.79
C PHE A 112 17.45 -13.98 18.22
N PRO A 113 18.69 -14.13 18.70
CA PRO A 113 19.83 -13.39 18.17
C PRO A 113 20.03 -13.59 16.65
N TRP A 114 19.62 -14.73 16.13
CA TRP A 114 19.76 -15.13 14.74
C TRP A 114 18.47 -14.92 13.91
N PHE A 115 17.32 -14.60 14.57
CA PHE A 115 16.03 -14.48 13.89
C PHE A 115 15.32 -13.19 14.28
N SER A 116 14.96 -12.38 13.29
CA SER A 116 14.10 -11.21 13.44
C SER A 116 13.01 -11.20 12.38
N MET A 117 11.88 -10.61 12.74
CA MET A 117 10.71 -10.51 11.86
C MET A 117 10.04 -9.16 12.05
N THR A 118 9.60 -8.57 10.94
CA THR A 118 8.61 -7.49 10.92
C THR A 118 7.40 -7.97 10.15
N ARG A 119 6.21 -7.65 10.63
CA ARG A 119 4.95 -8.01 9.98
C ARG A 119 3.93 -6.91 10.17
N ALA A 120 3.31 -6.48 9.07
CA ALA A 120 2.10 -5.69 9.07
C ALA A 120 0.94 -6.53 8.54
N PHE A 121 -0.19 -6.48 9.21
CA PHE A 121 -1.43 -7.16 8.84
C PHE A 121 -2.59 -6.18 8.96
N THR A 122 -3.47 -6.17 7.96
CA THR A 122 -4.70 -5.38 7.97
C THR A 122 -5.86 -6.28 7.55
N LEU A 123 -6.89 -6.32 8.37
CA LEU A 123 -8.20 -6.89 8.04
C LEU A 123 -9.19 -5.75 7.95
N PHE A 124 -10.00 -5.73 6.89
CA PHE A 124 -10.96 -4.65 6.71
C PHE A 124 -12.26 -5.15 6.09
N TYR A 125 -13.35 -4.48 6.47
CA TYR A 125 -14.62 -4.52 5.77
C TYR A 125 -14.80 -3.19 5.05
N THR A 126 -15.23 -3.24 3.79
CA THR A 126 -15.52 -2.06 2.99
C THR A 126 -16.94 -2.12 2.45
N ARG A 127 -17.57 -0.96 2.37
CA ARG A 127 -18.91 -0.79 1.75
C ARG A 127 -18.89 0.47 0.91
N THR A 128 -19.14 0.29 -0.40
CA THR A 128 -19.28 1.39 -1.35
C THR A 128 -20.75 1.62 -1.70
N SER A 129 -21.09 2.86 -2.01
CA SER A 129 -22.42 3.24 -2.53
C SER A 129 -22.29 4.29 -3.63
N GLY A 130 -23.24 4.33 -4.53
CA GLY A 130 -23.33 5.30 -5.61
C GLY A 130 -24.11 4.74 -6.80
N ILE A 131 -24.39 5.62 -7.75
CA ILE A 131 -25.04 5.28 -9.02
C ILE A 131 -24.29 6.00 -10.13
N TYR A 132 -23.99 5.31 -11.21
CA TYR A 132 -23.45 5.87 -12.44
C TYR A 132 -24.28 5.43 -13.64
N ASN A 133 -24.91 6.40 -14.34
CA ASN A 133 -25.80 6.14 -15.49
C ASN A 133 -26.83 5.02 -15.23
N GLY A 134 -27.47 5.05 -14.04
CA GLY A 134 -28.45 4.04 -13.63
C GLY A 134 -27.83 2.72 -13.13
N MET A 135 -26.54 2.56 -13.21
CA MET A 135 -25.81 1.37 -12.73
C MET A 135 -25.45 1.53 -11.25
N SER A 136 -25.78 0.54 -10.44
CA SER A 136 -25.42 0.53 -9.02
C SER A 136 -23.93 0.31 -8.83
N LEU A 137 -23.29 1.19 -8.04
CA LEU A 137 -21.92 1.06 -7.57
C LEU A 137 -21.85 0.49 -6.14
N HIS A 138 -22.92 -0.18 -5.70
CA HIS A 138 -22.95 -0.79 -4.37
C HIS A 138 -22.12 -2.06 -4.32
N THR A 139 -21.23 -2.14 -3.33
CA THR A 139 -20.41 -3.33 -3.05
C THR A 139 -20.10 -3.40 -1.57
N GLU A 140 -20.09 -4.61 -1.05
CA GLU A 140 -19.61 -4.93 0.29
C GLU A 140 -18.57 -6.05 0.17
N ASP A 141 -17.46 -5.91 0.90
CA ASP A 141 -16.38 -6.89 0.85
C ASP A 141 -15.61 -6.93 2.16
N VAL A 142 -15.05 -8.11 2.45
CA VAL A 142 -14.07 -8.32 3.52
C VAL A 142 -12.75 -8.69 2.89
N GLY A 143 -11.77 -7.87 3.11
CA GLY A 143 -10.42 -8.10 2.59
C GLY A 143 -9.36 -8.10 3.66
N PHE A 144 -8.21 -8.66 3.33
CA PHE A 144 -7.03 -8.54 4.18
C PHE A 144 -5.77 -8.37 3.34
N SER A 145 -4.78 -7.73 3.95
CA SER A 145 -3.44 -7.64 3.39
C SER A 145 -2.41 -7.91 4.47
N THR A 146 -1.30 -8.51 4.08
CA THR A 146 -0.16 -8.70 4.97
C THR A 146 1.14 -8.60 4.21
N ASN A 147 2.12 -7.95 4.83
CA ASN A 147 3.50 -8.03 4.40
C ASN A 147 4.37 -8.46 5.59
N SER A 148 5.41 -9.21 5.29
CA SER A 148 6.31 -9.74 6.31
C SER A 148 7.72 -9.71 5.76
N THR A 149 8.65 -9.28 6.59
CA THR A 149 10.09 -9.43 6.34
C THR A 149 10.67 -10.30 7.44
N ILE A 150 11.29 -11.39 7.07
CA ILE A 150 11.98 -12.31 7.96
C ILE A 150 13.47 -12.21 7.66
N THR A 151 14.26 -11.93 8.69
CA THR A 151 15.72 -11.92 8.59
C THR A 151 16.28 -13.07 9.40
N VAL A 152 17.07 -13.92 8.76
CA VAL A 152 17.82 -15.02 9.36
C VAL A 152 19.31 -14.72 9.26
N LYS A 153 20.00 -14.65 10.39
CA LYS A 153 21.44 -14.48 10.47
C LYS A 153 22.09 -15.83 10.66
N PHE A 154 22.86 -16.26 9.67
CA PHE A 154 23.61 -17.53 9.73
C PHE A 154 24.87 -17.40 10.59
N ASP A 155 25.51 -16.23 10.48
CA ASP A 155 26.70 -15.85 11.24
C ASP A 155 26.75 -14.32 11.42
N LYS A 156 27.89 -13.78 11.92
CA LYS A 156 28.11 -12.34 12.11
C LYS A 156 28.16 -11.55 10.80
N HIS A 157 28.36 -12.24 9.70
CA HIS A 157 28.62 -11.62 8.39
C HIS A 157 27.58 -11.96 7.34
N THR A 158 26.82 -13.05 7.51
CA THR A 158 25.90 -13.59 6.52
C THR A 158 24.47 -13.57 7.05
N GLU A 159 23.56 -12.97 6.31
CA GLU A 159 22.12 -12.94 6.61
C GLU A 159 21.30 -13.16 5.35
N ALA A 160 20.12 -13.73 5.52
CA ALA A 160 19.11 -13.83 4.48
C ALA A 160 17.86 -13.07 4.92
N ASP A 161 17.29 -12.28 4.00
CA ASP A 161 16.00 -11.65 4.15
C ASP A 161 14.99 -12.33 3.23
N VAL A 162 13.84 -12.68 3.76
CA VAL A 162 12.69 -13.15 3.01
C VAL A 162 11.57 -12.14 3.18
N PHE A 163 11.17 -11.53 2.09
CA PHE A 163 10.01 -10.66 2.04
C PHE A 163 8.81 -11.40 1.43
N LEU A 164 7.65 -11.31 2.05
CA LEU A 164 6.39 -11.89 1.57
C LEU A 164 5.31 -10.82 1.62
N ASN A 165 4.57 -10.68 0.52
CA ASN A 165 3.38 -9.84 0.42
C ASN A 165 2.21 -10.70 -0.03
N LEU A 166 1.05 -10.48 0.60
CA LEU A 166 -0.21 -11.13 0.22
C LEU A 166 -1.35 -10.13 0.40
N VAL A 167 -2.15 -9.99 -0.64
CA VAL A 167 -3.40 -9.23 -0.64
C VAL A 167 -4.52 -10.18 -1.06
N SER A 168 -5.60 -10.23 -0.30
CA SER A 168 -6.78 -11.06 -0.61
C SER A 168 -7.44 -10.63 -1.92
N ALA A 169 -8.41 -11.40 -2.40
CA ALA A 169 -9.35 -10.90 -3.39
C ALA A 169 -10.01 -9.63 -2.88
N ILE A 170 -10.35 -8.72 -3.78
CA ILE A 170 -11.04 -7.47 -3.46
C ILE A 170 -12.17 -7.28 -4.46
N ASP A 171 -13.38 -7.14 -3.96
CA ASP A 171 -14.55 -6.78 -4.74
C ASP A 171 -14.66 -5.27 -4.88
N ARG A 172 -14.82 -4.82 -6.12
CA ARG A 172 -15.12 -3.44 -6.50
C ARG A 172 -16.47 -3.38 -7.21
N PRO A 173 -17.09 -2.22 -7.38
CA PRO A 173 -18.44 -2.14 -7.94
C PRO A 173 -18.66 -2.89 -9.24
N GLN A 174 -17.70 -2.85 -10.14
CA GLN A 174 -17.82 -3.48 -11.47
C GLN A 174 -16.87 -4.64 -11.73
N PHE A 175 -15.86 -4.83 -10.88
CA PHE A 175 -14.86 -5.87 -11.09
C PHE A 175 -14.38 -6.47 -9.78
N LYS A 176 -13.92 -7.70 -9.89
CA LYS A 176 -13.29 -8.44 -8.80
C LYS A 176 -11.81 -8.63 -9.09
N LEU A 177 -10.97 -8.21 -8.16
CA LEU A 177 -9.54 -8.46 -8.19
C LEU A 177 -9.25 -9.83 -7.58
N ARG A 178 -8.41 -10.61 -8.25
CA ARG A 178 -7.90 -11.86 -7.68
C ARG A 178 -6.80 -11.59 -6.66
N PRO A 179 -6.54 -12.52 -5.72
CA PRO A 179 -5.47 -12.36 -4.76
C PRO A 179 -4.12 -12.14 -5.47
N VAL A 180 -3.30 -11.26 -4.88
CA VAL A 180 -1.93 -11.01 -5.31
C VAL A 180 -0.99 -11.48 -4.21
N THR A 181 -0.04 -12.32 -4.57
CA THR A 181 0.99 -12.82 -3.65
C THR A 181 2.33 -12.79 -4.36
N TYR A 182 3.33 -12.25 -3.72
CA TYR A 182 4.70 -12.34 -4.20
C TYR A 182 5.70 -12.35 -3.05
N GLY A 183 6.89 -12.86 -3.31
CA GLY A 183 7.96 -12.91 -2.34
C GLY A 183 9.32 -12.73 -2.96
N ASN A 184 10.22 -12.11 -2.19
CA ASN A 184 11.60 -11.87 -2.57
C ASN A 184 12.53 -12.52 -1.55
N VAL A 185 13.68 -13.01 -2.01
CA VAL A 185 14.72 -13.54 -1.15
C VAL A 185 16.01 -12.80 -1.45
N THR A 186 16.65 -12.32 -0.39
CA THR A 186 17.95 -11.63 -0.48
C THR A 186 18.94 -12.34 0.43
N LEU A 187 20.09 -12.72 -0.13
CA LEU A 187 21.24 -13.17 0.64
C LEU A 187 22.27 -12.04 0.67
N LYS A 188 22.73 -11.69 1.87
CA LYS A 188 23.73 -10.64 2.08
C LYS A 188 24.93 -11.18 2.83
N ARG A 189 26.13 -10.80 2.38
CA ARG A 189 27.36 -11.10 3.10
C ARG A 189 28.25 -9.87 3.22
N ARG A 190 28.71 -9.63 4.43
CA ARG A 190 29.61 -8.52 4.76
C ARG A 190 31.06 -9.01 4.82
N PHE A 191 31.93 -8.26 4.18
CA PHE A 191 33.38 -8.50 4.12
C PHE A 191 34.12 -7.29 4.67
N MET A 192 35.44 -7.40 4.89
CA MET A 192 36.29 -6.28 5.29
C MET A 192 35.77 -5.55 6.53
N GLN A 193 35.40 -6.28 7.58
CA GLN A 193 34.83 -5.73 8.82
C GLN A 193 33.56 -4.88 8.58
N GLY A 194 32.75 -5.25 7.58
CA GLY A 194 31.51 -4.58 7.25
C GLY A 194 31.65 -3.42 6.25
N ARG A 195 32.85 -3.14 5.73
CA ARG A 195 33.04 -2.11 4.71
C ARG A 195 32.50 -2.50 3.34
N LEU A 196 32.59 -3.78 2.99
CA LEU A 196 32.09 -4.31 1.73
C LEU A 196 30.90 -5.22 2.01
N THR A 197 29.75 -4.97 1.36
CA THR A 197 28.57 -5.82 1.40
C THR A 197 28.27 -6.30 0.00
N ALA A 198 28.24 -7.61 -0.19
CA ALA A 198 27.71 -8.25 -1.38
C ALA A 198 26.30 -8.75 -1.11
N SER A 199 25.40 -8.62 -2.08
CA SER A 199 24.03 -9.11 -2.00
C SER A 199 23.59 -9.76 -3.30
N ILE A 200 22.76 -10.79 -3.16
CA ILE A 200 22.05 -11.45 -4.26
C ILE A 200 20.56 -11.40 -3.89
N THR A 201 19.75 -10.79 -4.73
CA THR A 201 18.29 -10.72 -4.54
C THR A 201 17.57 -11.37 -5.69
N LEU A 202 16.74 -12.35 -5.38
CA LEU A 202 15.76 -12.92 -6.31
C LEU A 202 14.38 -12.38 -5.98
N THR A 203 13.79 -11.63 -6.91
CA THR A 203 12.42 -11.11 -6.78
C THR A 203 11.41 -12.08 -7.33
N ASP A 204 10.17 -12.00 -6.83
CA ASP A 204 9.05 -12.85 -7.19
C ASP A 204 9.42 -14.34 -7.33
N VAL A 205 10.01 -14.89 -6.27
CA VAL A 205 10.49 -16.29 -6.23
C VAL A 205 9.39 -17.28 -6.63
N LEU A 206 8.14 -16.99 -6.22
CA LEU A 206 6.98 -17.81 -6.52
C LEU A 206 6.43 -17.61 -7.95
N ASN A 207 6.95 -16.61 -8.68
CA ASN A 207 6.44 -16.21 -10.01
C ASN A 207 4.93 -15.91 -9.99
N SER A 208 4.44 -15.31 -8.94
CA SER A 208 3.02 -15.13 -8.64
C SER A 208 2.57 -13.68 -8.64
N ASP A 209 3.50 -12.72 -8.80
CA ASP A 209 3.19 -11.30 -8.94
C ASP A 209 2.55 -11.04 -10.30
N LYS A 210 1.22 -11.10 -10.30
CA LYS A 210 0.37 -10.91 -11.47
C LYS A 210 -0.94 -10.28 -11.08
N TRP A 211 -1.40 -9.35 -11.90
CA TRP A 211 -2.67 -8.69 -11.75
C TRP A 211 -3.74 -9.39 -12.57
N ARG A 212 -4.87 -9.72 -11.95
CA ARG A 212 -6.01 -10.33 -12.63
C ARG A 212 -7.28 -9.73 -12.07
N SER A 213 -8.12 -9.22 -12.98
CA SER A 213 -9.47 -8.77 -12.65
C SER A 213 -10.48 -9.33 -13.65
N PHE A 214 -11.72 -9.43 -13.24
CA PHE A 214 -12.83 -9.82 -14.09
C PHE A 214 -14.07 -9.00 -13.73
N SER A 215 -14.91 -8.74 -14.74
CA SER A 215 -16.16 -8.01 -14.56
C SER A 215 -17.09 -8.73 -13.60
N ARG A 216 -17.82 -7.96 -12.79
CA ARG A 216 -18.75 -8.47 -11.80
C ARG A 216 -20.18 -8.10 -12.20
N ASN A 217 -21.11 -9.07 -12.04
CA ASN A 217 -22.54 -8.86 -12.20
C ASN A 217 -22.97 -8.12 -13.47
N ASN A 218 -22.25 -8.33 -14.57
CA ASN A 218 -22.59 -7.73 -15.84
C ASN A 218 -23.10 -8.81 -16.78
N THR A 219 -24.34 -8.67 -17.24
CA THR A 219 -24.98 -9.60 -18.18
C THR A 219 -24.73 -9.25 -19.64
N VAL A 220 -24.19 -8.05 -19.88
CA VAL A 220 -24.03 -7.49 -21.23
C VAL A 220 -22.66 -7.77 -21.82
N TYR A 221 -21.60 -7.74 -20.98
CA TYR A 221 -20.24 -8.03 -21.40
C TYR A 221 -19.45 -8.74 -20.30
N THR A 222 -18.40 -9.46 -20.70
CA THR A 222 -17.42 -10.02 -19.77
C THR A 222 -16.06 -9.42 -20.09
N LEU A 223 -15.48 -8.69 -19.11
CA LEU A 223 -14.14 -8.15 -19.23
C LEU A 223 -13.21 -8.90 -18.29
N GLN A 224 -12.11 -9.42 -18.83
CA GLN A 224 -11.05 -10.07 -18.07
C GLN A 224 -9.74 -9.36 -18.36
N ASN A 225 -9.11 -8.82 -17.33
CA ASN A 225 -7.79 -8.22 -17.45
C ASN A 225 -6.76 -9.14 -16.80
N TYR A 226 -5.69 -9.37 -17.53
CA TYR A 226 -4.51 -10.08 -17.06
C TYR A 226 -3.28 -9.24 -17.37
N SER A 227 -2.52 -8.92 -16.35
CA SER A 227 -1.24 -8.24 -16.50
C SER A 227 -0.18 -8.95 -15.68
N LYS A 228 0.91 -9.31 -16.33
CA LYS A 228 2.12 -9.84 -15.70
C LYS A 228 3.33 -9.26 -16.39
N GLY A 229 4.11 -8.45 -15.64
CA GLY A 229 5.40 -7.98 -16.08
C GLY A 229 6.51 -9.02 -15.86
N GLU A 230 7.72 -8.67 -16.21
CA GLU A 230 8.93 -9.39 -15.83
C GLU A 230 9.24 -9.11 -14.35
N THR A 231 8.60 -9.86 -13.45
CA THR A 231 8.71 -9.66 -12.00
C THR A 231 9.82 -10.50 -11.38
N ARG A 232 10.13 -11.67 -11.99
CA ARG A 232 11.20 -12.54 -11.54
C ARG A 232 12.55 -12.06 -12.08
N LYS A 233 13.32 -11.39 -11.23
CA LYS A 233 14.62 -10.80 -11.58
C LYS A 233 15.67 -11.20 -10.56
N LEU A 234 16.90 -11.38 -11.04
CA LEU A 234 18.07 -11.57 -10.20
C LEU A 234 18.88 -10.26 -10.17
N PHE A 235 19.10 -9.75 -8.97
CA PHE A 235 19.93 -8.56 -8.75
C PHE A 235 21.20 -8.96 -7.99
N LEU A 236 22.32 -8.47 -8.47
CA LEU A 236 23.60 -8.55 -7.78
C LEU A 236 23.96 -7.15 -7.29
N GLY A 237 24.21 -7.02 -6.02
CA GLY A 237 24.57 -5.75 -5.40
C GLY A 237 25.94 -5.83 -4.74
N LEU A 238 26.74 -4.78 -4.91
CA LEU A 238 28.01 -4.59 -4.24
C LEU A 238 28.04 -3.18 -3.67
N THR A 239 28.17 -3.07 -2.35
CA THR A 239 28.22 -1.78 -1.66
C THR A 239 29.52 -1.68 -0.89
N TYR A 240 30.30 -0.64 -1.16
CA TYR A 240 31.53 -0.36 -0.42
C TYR A 240 31.44 0.98 0.31
N ASN A 241 31.64 0.95 1.63
CA ASN A 241 31.64 2.12 2.49
C ASN A 241 33.06 2.64 2.66
N PHE A 242 33.41 3.74 1.97
CA PHE A 242 34.73 4.35 1.99
C PHE A 242 35.07 4.99 3.33
N ASN A 243 34.06 5.46 4.06
CA ASN A 243 34.25 6.16 5.31
C ASN A 243 33.31 5.60 6.39
N SER A 244 33.90 5.06 7.48
CA SER A 244 33.14 4.69 8.66
C SER A 244 32.94 5.93 9.54
N PHE A 245 32.18 6.92 9.04
CA PHE A 245 31.76 8.03 9.88
C PHE A 245 30.71 7.47 10.86
N GLN A 246 31.16 7.01 12.02
CA GLN A 246 30.26 6.78 13.13
C GLN A 246 29.87 8.17 13.66
N MET A 247 28.67 8.62 13.33
CA MET A 247 28.08 9.75 14.06
C MET A 247 28.06 9.38 15.52
N ASN A 248 28.90 10.06 16.30
CA ASN A 248 28.89 9.93 17.75
C ASN A 248 27.45 10.17 18.22
N LYS A 249 26.90 9.30 19.05
CA LYS A 249 25.55 9.46 19.65
C LYS A 249 25.32 10.82 20.34
N LYS A 250 26.37 11.57 20.60
CA LYS A 250 26.34 12.94 21.13
C LYS A 250 25.97 14.02 20.11
N MET A 251 25.95 13.70 18.79
CA MET A 251 25.58 14.61 17.70
C MET A 251 24.23 14.28 17.07
N GLN A 252 23.34 13.54 17.71
CA GLN A 252 21.94 13.56 17.32
C GLN A 252 21.44 14.98 17.57
N PRO A 253 20.99 15.73 16.56
CA PRO A 253 20.31 16.99 16.81
C PRO A 253 19.15 16.65 17.73
N LYS A 254 19.12 17.25 18.93
CA LYS A 254 17.90 17.28 19.73
C LYS A 254 16.83 17.80 18.77
N SER A 255 15.74 17.08 18.60
CA SER A 255 14.59 17.61 17.89
C SER A 255 14.22 18.88 18.63
N GLY A 256 14.70 19.99 18.12
CA GLY A 256 14.40 21.29 18.65
C GLY A 256 12.96 21.58 18.31
N THR A 257 12.09 21.52 19.25
CA THR A 257 11.05 22.53 19.39
C THR A 257 11.79 23.85 19.59
N GLU A 258 12.28 24.43 18.50
CA GLU A 258 12.75 25.79 18.52
C GLU A 258 11.54 26.68 18.74
N ASP A 259 11.58 27.30 19.89
CA ASP A 259 10.83 28.44 20.36
C ASP A 259 10.80 29.52 19.25
N ASN A 260 9.70 29.57 18.49
CA ASN A 260 9.43 30.59 17.49
C ASN A 260 8.99 31.93 18.11
N SER A 261 9.36 32.21 19.36
CA SER A 261 9.00 33.45 20.08
C SER A 261 9.69 34.73 19.55
N HIS A 262 10.54 34.61 18.53
CA HIS A 262 11.28 35.77 18.00
C HIS A 262 10.85 36.26 16.60
N ILE A 263 9.78 35.77 16.03
CA ILE A 263 9.20 36.39 14.82
C ILE A 263 8.32 37.56 15.25
N ARG A 264 8.94 38.69 15.51
CA ARG A 264 8.26 40.00 15.52
C ARG A 264 7.90 40.34 14.09
N LEU A 265 6.59 40.36 13.79
CA LEU A 265 6.07 41.02 12.61
C LEU A 265 6.43 42.51 12.73
N GLY A 266 7.42 42.93 11.96
CA GLY A 266 7.71 44.34 11.71
C GLY A 266 6.67 44.92 10.77
N GLN A 267 6.27 46.08 11.04
CA GLN A 267 5.27 46.97 10.45
C GLN A 267 5.24 47.03 8.93
#